data_8eac278708b1119892768adcf48820d9
#
_entry.id   8eac278708b1119892768adcf48820d9
#
_cell.length_a   1.000
_cell.length_b   1.000
_cell.length_c   1.000
_cell.angle_alpha   90.00
_cell.angle_beta   90.00
_cell.angle_gamma   90.00
#
_symmetry.space_group_name_H-M   'P 1'
#
loop_
_entity.id
_entity.type
_entity.pdbx_description
1 polymer ?
#
loop_
_entity_poly.entity_id
_entity_poly.type
_entity_poly.pdbx_seq_one_letter_code
_entity_poly.pdbx_strand_id
1 'polypeptide(L)'
;ISNLGKVGTKDLEFAFRNQITEDSVVCCDGATAYKKYAQNHKLDLIQLKSGKSKIGNFHVQHINAYHSVLKTWIRRFNGVSTKYLNNYLVWHNFVNYANESYTEKKNILESFVFTVSKTVLCKNVPLRNPIPVRLGYVA
;
A
#
# COMPACT_ATOMS: atom_id res chain seq x y z
N ILE A 1 2.48 -4.94 -4.08
CA ILE A 1 1.30 -5.81 -4.09
C ILE A 1 1.79 -7.23 -3.93
N SER A 2 1.39 -7.87 -2.85
CA SER A 2 1.80 -9.25 -2.52
C SER A 2 0.90 -10.29 -3.21
N ASN A 3 -0.37 -9.96 -3.43
CA ASN A 3 -1.36 -10.86 -4.04
C ASN A 3 -2.46 -10.09 -4.76
N LEU A 4 -3.04 -10.70 -5.80
CA LEU A 4 -4.20 -10.22 -6.55
C LEU A 4 -5.43 -11.09 -6.21
N GLY A 5 -5.94 -10.98 -5.00
CA GLY A 5 -7.10 -11.77 -4.58
C GLY A 5 -7.24 -11.84 -3.07
N LYS A 6 -7.81 -12.96 -2.59
CA LYS A 6 -7.96 -13.18 -1.15
C LYS A 6 -6.59 -13.41 -0.51
N VAL A 7 -6.26 -12.58 0.47
CA VAL A 7 -4.99 -12.66 1.20
C VAL A 7 -4.94 -13.93 2.03
N GLY A 8 -3.88 -14.72 1.83
CA GLY A 8 -3.57 -15.91 2.61
C GLY A 8 -2.46 -15.66 3.64
N THR A 9 -2.22 -16.65 4.50
CA THR A 9 -1.14 -16.54 5.53
C THR A 9 0.23 -16.36 4.91
N LYS A 10 0.52 -17.03 3.77
CA LYS A 10 1.79 -16.88 3.05
C LYS A 10 2.02 -15.47 2.51
N ASP A 11 0.95 -14.79 2.11
CA ASP A 11 1.03 -13.41 1.64
C ASP A 11 1.36 -12.45 2.78
N LEU A 12 0.85 -12.72 3.98
CA LEU A 12 1.18 -11.98 5.20
C LEU A 12 2.63 -12.21 5.63
N GLU A 13 3.11 -13.45 5.59
CA GLU A 13 4.52 -13.79 5.83
C GLU A 13 5.45 -13.00 4.88
N PHE A 14 5.10 -12.95 3.60
CA PHE A 14 5.85 -12.19 2.62
C PHE A 14 5.78 -10.68 2.85
N ALA A 15 4.60 -10.15 3.17
CA ALA A 15 4.38 -8.71 3.32
C ALA A 15 5.03 -8.16 4.58
N PHE A 16 4.92 -8.87 5.70
CA PHE A 16 5.42 -8.39 6.98
C PHE A 16 6.88 -8.79 7.24
N ARG A 17 7.32 -9.95 6.76
CA ARG A 17 8.68 -10.46 6.98
C ARG A 17 9.14 -10.20 8.43
N ASN A 18 10.21 -9.43 8.60
CA ASN A 18 10.79 -9.08 9.91
C ASN A 18 10.36 -7.68 10.40
N GLN A 19 9.24 -7.15 9.89
CA GLN A 19 8.77 -5.80 10.25
C GLN A 19 7.93 -5.78 11.54
N ILE A 20 7.44 -6.94 11.97
CA ILE A 20 6.63 -7.07 13.20
C ILE A 20 7.50 -7.73 14.26
N THR A 21 7.68 -7.05 15.40
CA THR A 21 8.39 -7.56 16.57
C THR A 21 7.48 -8.47 17.40
N GLU A 22 8.07 -9.35 18.22
CA GLU A 22 7.33 -10.32 19.06
C GLU A 22 6.39 -9.65 20.08
N ASP A 23 6.69 -8.41 20.50
CA ASP A 23 5.86 -7.63 21.43
C ASP A 23 4.71 -6.86 20.75
N SER A 24 4.52 -7.05 19.44
CA SER A 24 3.53 -6.30 18.67
C SER A 24 2.14 -6.88 18.83
N VAL A 25 1.15 -5.99 18.95
CA VAL A 25 -0.28 -6.35 18.94
C VAL A 25 -0.85 -6.15 17.54
N VAL A 26 -1.36 -7.21 16.93
CA VAL A 26 -1.99 -7.15 15.61
C VAL A 26 -3.49 -6.94 15.77
N CYS A 27 -3.99 -5.84 15.22
CA CYS A 27 -5.43 -5.54 15.21
C CYS A 27 -6.00 -5.73 13.79
N CYS A 28 -7.03 -6.57 13.62
CA CYS A 28 -7.63 -6.85 12.31
C CYS A 28 -9.15 -7.00 12.35
N ASP A 29 -9.78 -7.07 11.18
CA ASP A 29 -11.23 -7.18 10.97
C ASP A 29 -11.79 -8.62 11.06
N GLY A 30 -11.04 -9.56 11.56
CA GLY A 30 -11.49 -10.95 11.73
C GLY A 30 -11.15 -11.90 10.57
N ALA A 31 -10.37 -11.50 9.59
CA ALA A 31 -9.89 -12.40 8.54
C ALA A 31 -9.03 -13.55 9.12
N THR A 32 -9.35 -14.77 8.73
CA THR A 32 -8.72 -16.00 9.28
C THR A 32 -7.21 -16.09 9.02
N ALA A 33 -6.72 -15.47 7.95
CA ALA A 33 -5.29 -15.44 7.62
C ALA A 33 -4.46 -14.77 8.72
N TYR A 34 -4.97 -13.67 9.32
CA TYR A 34 -4.29 -12.99 10.43
C TYR A 34 -4.23 -13.84 11.71
N LYS A 35 -5.29 -14.62 11.97
CA LYS A 35 -5.31 -15.53 13.12
C LYS A 35 -4.19 -16.56 13.04
N LYS A 36 -4.06 -17.20 11.87
CA LYS A 36 -3.01 -18.20 11.66
C LYS A 36 -1.62 -17.56 11.66
N TYR A 37 -1.47 -16.37 11.08
CA TYR A 37 -0.21 -15.62 11.10
C TYR A 37 0.22 -15.28 12.55
N ALA A 38 -0.68 -14.71 13.35
CA ALA A 38 -0.39 -14.35 14.73
C ALA A 38 -0.04 -15.58 15.60
N GLN A 39 -0.70 -16.71 15.38
CA GLN A 39 -0.36 -17.98 16.06
C GLN A 39 1.05 -18.46 15.71
N ASN A 40 1.43 -18.41 14.43
CA ASN A 40 2.76 -18.83 13.96
C ASN A 40 3.89 -17.98 14.58
N HIS A 41 3.64 -16.69 14.78
CA HIS A 41 4.62 -15.73 15.29
C HIS A 41 4.45 -15.38 16.77
N LYS A 42 3.54 -16.07 17.49
CA LYS A 42 3.24 -15.83 18.92
C LYS A 42 2.87 -14.37 19.22
N LEU A 43 2.17 -13.71 18.29
CA LEU A 43 1.75 -12.32 18.41
C LEU A 43 0.38 -12.22 19.08
N ASP A 44 0.17 -11.16 19.85
CA ASP A 44 -1.15 -10.83 20.38
C ASP A 44 -2.07 -10.37 19.26
N LEU A 45 -3.25 -10.99 19.14
CA LEU A 45 -4.22 -10.70 18.10
C LEU A 45 -5.53 -10.17 18.68
N ILE A 46 -5.89 -8.96 18.27
CA ILE A 46 -7.19 -8.36 18.55
C ILE A 46 -8.05 -8.38 17.29
N GLN A 47 -9.08 -9.22 17.28
CA GLN A 47 -10.03 -9.29 16.18
C GLN A 47 -11.26 -8.46 16.46
N LEU A 48 -11.53 -7.48 15.61
CA LEU A 48 -12.75 -6.68 15.64
C LEU A 48 -13.86 -7.45 14.94
N LYS A 49 -14.92 -7.79 15.68
CA LYS A 49 -16.09 -8.46 15.10
C LYS A 49 -16.85 -7.49 14.19
N SER A 50 -17.54 -8.05 13.19
CA SER A 50 -18.43 -7.30 12.31
C SER A 50 -19.38 -6.42 13.12
N GLY A 51 -19.46 -5.14 12.76
CA GLY A 51 -20.28 -4.14 13.46
C GLY A 51 -19.61 -3.45 14.65
N LYS A 52 -18.43 -3.92 15.11
CA LYS A 52 -17.64 -3.23 16.13
C LYS A 52 -16.34 -2.70 15.53
N SER A 53 -16.21 -1.38 15.46
CA SER A 53 -15.02 -0.72 14.91
C SER A 53 -13.91 -0.48 15.94
N LYS A 54 -14.17 -0.76 17.24
CA LYS A 54 -13.25 -0.44 18.33
C LYS A 54 -13.38 -1.45 19.48
N ILE A 55 -12.24 -1.81 20.08
CA ILE A 55 -12.13 -2.54 21.37
C ILE A 55 -11.09 -1.81 22.21
N GLY A 56 -11.52 -1.11 23.28
CA GLY A 56 -10.64 -0.27 24.07
C GLY A 56 -9.98 0.80 23.20
N ASN A 57 -8.64 0.84 23.17
CA ASN A 57 -7.85 1.76 22.34
C ASN A 57 -7.58 1.22 20.93
N PHE A 58 -7.95 -0.04 20.65
CA PHE A 58 -7.65 -0.69 19.37
C PHE A 58 -8.80 -0.47 18.39
N HIS A 59 -8.49 0.02 17.20
CA HIS A 59 -9.46 0.26 16.14
C HIS A 59 -8.81 0.18 14.76
N VAL A 60 -9.61 -0.10 13.73
CA VAL A 60 -9.18 -0.15 12.33
C VAL A 60 -9.60 1.09 11.52
N GLN A 61 -10.02 2.15 12.20
CA GLN A 61 -10.56 3.36 11.53
C GLN A 61 -9.53 4.04 10.64
N HIS A 62 -8.26 4.13 11.08
CA HIS A 62 -7.20 4.75 10.26
C HIS A 62 -6.96 4.00 8.96
N ILE A 63 -6.90 2.67 9.00
CA ILE A 63 -6.71 1.87 7.78
C ILE A 63 -7.93 1.94 6.87
N ASN A 64 -9.14 1.99 7.43
CA ASN A 64 -10.37 2.16 6.66
C ASN A 64 -10.44 3.54 6.02
N ALA A 65 -10.03 4.59 6.72
CA ALA A 65 -9.91 5.94 6.16
C ALA A 65 -8.91 5.97 5.01
N TYR A 66 -7.73 5.40 5.19
CA TYR A 66 -6.73 5.26 4.12
C TYR A 66 -7.30 4.56 2.89
N HIS A 67 -7.97 3.40 3.07
CA HIS A 67 -8.61 2.68 1.97
C HIS A 67 -9.69 3.49 1.27
N SER A 68 -10.47 4.29 2.01
CA SER A 68 -11.49 5.16 1.43
C SER A 68 -10.87 6.25 0.55
N VAL A 69 -9.85 6.94 1.05
CA VAL A 69 -9.11 7.97 0.30
C VAL A 69 -8.48 7.37 -0.96
N LEU A 70 -7.81 6.22 -0.83
CA LEU A 70 -7.19 5.52 -1.95
C LEU A 70 -8.20 5.12 -3.02
N LYS A 71 -9.34 4.54 -2.62
CA LYS A 71 -10.41 4.16 -3.56
C LYS A 71 -10.97 5.37 -4.30
N THR A 72 -11.20 6.48 -3.59
CA THR A 72 -11.69 7.73 -4.20
C THR A 72 -10.68 8.30 -5.19
N TRP A 73 -9.40 8.24 -4.86
CA TRP A 73 -8.33 8.70 -5.74
C TRP A 73 -8.21 7.83 -7.00
N ILE A 74 -8.25 6.49 -6.87
CA ILE A 74 -8.18 5.57 -8.02
C ILE A 74 -9.36 5.73 -8.97
N ARG A 75 -10.57 6.05 -8.47
CA ARG A 75 -11.76 6.28 -9.30
C ARG A 75 -11.57 7.38 -10.36
N ARG A 76 -10.70 8.36 -10.09
CA ARG A 76 -10.41 9.45 -11.04
C ARG A 76 -9.82 8.97 -12.36
N PHE A 77 -9.23 7.79 -12.38
CA PHE A 77 -8.60 7.21 -13.57
C PHE A 77 -9.55 6.31 -14.39
N ASN A 78 -10.83 6.20 -13.98
CA ASN A 78 -11.87 5.38 -14.67
C ASN A 78 -11.43 3.92 -14.95
N GLY A 79 -10.54 3.41 -14.14
CA GLY A 79 -9.98 2.07 -14.24
C GLY A 79 -8.45 2.08 -14.34
N VAL A 80 -7.83 1.22 -13.56
CA VAL A 80 -6.38 1.06 -13.52
C VAL A 80 -6.07 -0.42 -13.76
N SER A 81 -5.24 -0.69 -14.77
CA SER A 81 -4.77 -2.06 -15.00
C SER A 81 -3.98 -2.53 -13.78
N THR A 82 -4.24 -3.76 -13.32
CA THR A 82 -3.53 -4.39 -12.20
C THR A 82 -2.03 -4.45 -12.41
N LYS A 83 -1.58 -4.53 -13.66
CA LYS A 83 -0.16 -4.45 -14.06
C LYS A 83 0.52 -3.18 -13.55
N TYR A 84 -0.19 -2.04 -13.54
CA TYR A 84 0.35 -0.74 -13.16
C TYR A 84 -0.09 -0.28 -11.76
N LEU A 85 -0.93 -1.05 -11.10
CA LEU A 85 -1.52 -0.66 -9.82
C LEU A 85 -0.47 -0.30 -8.77
N ASN A 86 0.65 -1.01 -8.73
CA ASN A 86 1.74 -0.71 -7.79
C ASN A 86 2.32 0.71 -8.00
N ASN A 87 2.48 1.14 -9.25
CA ASN A 87 2.99 2.49 -9.56
C ASN A 87 2.01 3.57 -9.07
N TYR A 88 0.70 3.33 -9.23
CA TYR A 88 -0.32 4.23 -8.71
C TYR A 88 -0.32 4.29 -7.18
N LEU A 89 -0.14 3.16 -6.49
CA LEU A 89 -0.04 3.13 -5.03
C LEU A 89 1.18 3.91 -4.53
N VAL A 90 2.33 3.72 -5.16
CA VAL A 90 3.55 4.49 -4.85
C VAL A 90 3.33 5.97 -5.06
N TRP A 91 2.75 6.37 -6.18
CA TRP A 91 2.43 7.76 -6.46
C TRP A 91 1.47 8.36 -5.43
N HIS A 92 0.37 7.65 -5.12
CA HIS A 92 -0.58 8.08 -4.10
C HIS A 92 0.09 8.31 -2.75
N ASN A 93 0.94 7.37 -2.32
CA ASN A 93 1.64 7.48 -1.05
C ASN A 93 2.65 8.63 -1.05
N PHE A 94 3.41 8.80 -2.12
CA PHE A 94 4.34 9.92 -2.25
C PHE A 94 3.63 11.27 -2.13
N VAL A 95 2.55 11.47 -2.85
CA VAL A 95 1.83 12.75 -2.84
C VAL A 95 1.18 13.05 -1.48
N ASN A 96 0.60 12.04 -0.82
CA ASN A 96 -0.25 12.26 0.35
C ASN A 96 0.45 12.01 1.70
N TYR A 97 1.48 11.16 1.74
CA TYR A 97 2.04 10.66 3.01
C TYR A 97 3.56 10.78 3.13
N ALA A 98 4.28 11.14 2.07
CA ALA A 98 5.71 11.39 2.18
C ALA A 98 5.98 12.69 2.97
N ASN A 99 7.05 12.68 3.74
CA ASN A 99 7.39 13.79 4.66
C ASN A 99 7.97 15.02 3.97
N GLU A 100 8.24 14.95 2.68
CA GLU A 100 8.78 16.07 1.91
C GLU A 100 7.78 17.23 1.83
N SER A 101 8.30 18.45 1.82
CA SER A 101 7.51 19.67 1.62
C SER A 101 6.82 19.64 0.24
N TYR A 102 5.76 20.44 0.07
CA TYR A 102 5.09 20.57 -1.21
C TYR A 102 6.03 20.98 -2.35
N THR A 103 6.95 21.91 -2.07
CA THR A 103 7.92 22.40 -3.07
C THR A 103 8.90 21.31 -3.47
N GLU A 104 9.41 20.51 -2.53
CA GLU A 104 10.30 19.38 -2.81
C GLU A 104 9.59 18.30 -3.62
N LYS A 105 8.37 17.92 -3.24
CA LYS A 105 7.55 16.99 -4.03
C LYS A 105 7.34 17.46 -5.45
N LYS A 106 7.04 18.75 -5.63
CA LYS A 106 6.89 19.36 -6.94
C LYS A 106 8.17 19.26 -7.76
N ASN A 107 9.32 19.64 -7.19
CA ASN A 107 10.61 19.57 -7.87
C ASN A 107 10.99 18.15 -8.28
N ILE A 108 10.74 17.17 -7.40
CA ILE A 108 10.98 15.74 -7.70
C ILE A 108 10.10 15.29 -8.87
N LEU A 109 8.81 15.64 -8.88
CA LEU A 109 7.89 15.28 -9.96
C LEU A 109 8.26 15.96 -11.27
N GLU A 110 8.62 17.24 -11.24
CA GLU A 110 9.09 17.99 -12.42
C GLU A 110 10.37 17.36 -12.99
N SER A 111 11.36 17.09 -12.16
CA SER A 111 12.59 16.41 -12.54
C SER A 111 12.30 15.06 -13.21
N PHE A 112 11.38 14.27 -12.65
CA PHE A 112 10.97 13.00 -13.21
C PHE A 112 10.32 13.16 -14.57
N VAL A 113 9.37 14.10 -14.72
CA VAL A 113 8.67 14.38 -15.99
C VAL A 113 9.66 14.84 -17.06
N PHE A 114 10.57 15.77 -16.74
CA PHE A 114 11.55 16.29 -17.70
C PHE A 114 12.59 15.24 -18.10
N THR A 115 12.99 14.37 -17.19
CA THR A 115 13.95 13.29 -17.48
C THR A 115 13.33 12.21 -18.37
N VAL A 116 12.06 11.89 -18.15
CA VAL A 116 11.34 10.85 -18.90
C VAL A 116 10.81 11.35 -20.24
N SER A 117 10.57 12.66 -20.39
CA SER A 117 9.94 13.23 -21.60
C SER A 117 10.77 13.08 -22.87
N LYS A 118 12.08 12.87 -22.76
CA LYS A 118 12.94 12.63 -23.94
C LYS A 118 12.72 11.28 -24.65
N THR A 119 11.99 10.34 -24.05
CA THR A 119 11.90 8.97 -24.54
C THR A 119 10.49 8.40 -24.67
N VAL A 120 9.45 9.15 -24.31
CA VAL A 120 8.08 8.61 -24.30
C VAL A 120 7.28 9.10 -25.49
N LEU A 121 7.55 8.53 -26.66
CA LEU A 121 6.59 8.55 -27.76
C LEU A 121 5.41 7.63 -27.42
N CYS A 122 4.21 8.20 -27.33
CA CYS A 122 2.96 7.51 -26.96
C CYS A 122 2.51 6.37 -27.89
N LYS A 123 3.26 6.05 -28.92
CA LYS A 123 2.83 5.11 -29.98
C LYS A 123 2.90 3.63 -29.61
N ASN A 124 3.56 3.24 -28.52
CA ASN A 124 3.76 1.82 -28.16
C ASN A 124 3.33 1.50 -26.72
N VAL A 125 2.18 2.00 -26.31
CA VAL A 125 1.59 1.71 -25.01
C VAL A 125 1.50 0.22 -24.65
N PRO A 126 1.19 -0.71 -25.59
CA PRO A 126 1.10 -2.14 -25.26
C PRO A 126 2.44 -2.79 -24.87
N LEU A 127 3.56 -2.23 -25.32
CA LEU A 127 4.89 -2.82 -25.11
C LEU A 127 5.61 -2.29 -23.88
N ARG A 128 5.01 -1.38 -23.14
CA ARG A 128 5.66 -0.82 -21.94
C ARG A 128 5.64 -1.81 -20.80
N ASN A 129 6.79 -2.27 -20.43
CA ASN A 129 6.96 -2.82 -19.08
C ASN A 129 6.89 -1.66 -18.08
N PRO A 130 6.08 -1.77 -16.99
CA PRO A 130 6.07 -0.75 -15.97
C PRO A 130 7.47 -0.62 -15.41
N ILE A 131 8.01 0.60 -15.42
CA ILE A 131 9.29 0.89 -14.76
C ILE A 131 9.05 0.66 -13.25
N PRO A 132 9.78 -0.24 -12.60
CA PRO A 132 9.64 -0.42 -11.16
C PRO A 132 10.14 0.86 -10.48
N VAL A 133 9.22 1.59 -9.87
CA VAL A 133 9.58 2.71 -9.00
C VAL A 133 10.20 2.11 -7.73
N ARG A 134 11.52 2.13 -7.66
CA ARG A 134 12.24 1.84 -6.43
C ARG A 134 12.27 3.12 -5.61
N LEU A 135 11.38 3.24 -4.63
CA LEU A 135 11.60 4.19 -3.57
C LEU A 135 12.81 3.68 -2.79
N GLY A 136 13.94 4.39 -2.88
CA GLY A 136 15.03 4.19 -1.95
C GLY A 136 14.47 4.43 -0.55
N TYR A 137 14.56 3.44 0.33
CA TYR A 137 14.34 3.67 1.74
C TYR A 137 15.46 4.63 2.15
N VAL A 138 15.11 5.89 2.39
CA VAL A 138 15.97 6.79 3.14
C VAL A 138 15.87 6.28 4.57
N ALA A 139 17.00 5.71 5.03
CA ALA A 139 17.15 5.25 6.40
C ALA A 139 17.11 6.44 7.36
#